data_14a6636e26c3f2e2742910affbcdaf50
#
_entry.id   14a6636e26c3f2e2742910affbcdaf50
#
_cell.length_a   1.000
_cell.length_b   1.000
_cell.length_c   1.000
_cell.angle_alpha   90.00
_cell.angle_beta   90.00
_cell.angle_gamma   90.00
#
_symmetry.space_group_name_H-M   'P 1'
#
loop_
_entity.id
_entity.type
_entity.pdbx_description
1 polymer ?
#
loop_
_entity_poly.entity_id
_entity_poly.type
_entity_poly.pdbx_seq_one_letter_code
_entity_poly.pdbx_strand_id
1 'polypeptide(L)'
;DFYDKGCHEVSKDAAEASATAVRAGTDLECGSAYKALPEAVKRGEITEKELDKSLKKLIMARIELGDFDNDSLVEWTRIPSSVVACKKHKQMALDMARQGTVLLKNNGLLPLDKDAKIVVMGPNANDAEMMWGNYNGTPTATMTILDGIHNYQPEARFIRGCGHTRNSDSLRVSDIIYAVRDADIVVFAGGI
;
A
#
# COMPACT_ATOMS: atom_id res chain seq x y z
N ASP A 1 7.33 18.28 7.39
CA ASP A 1 6.53 19.21 6.54
C ASP A 1 6.21 20.55 7.22
N PHE A 2 6.03 20.61 8.56
CA PHE A 2 5.63 21.85 9.24
C PHE A 2 6.74 22.93 9.22
N TYR A 3 7.99 22.54 9.18
CA TYR A 3 9.16 23.44 9.21
C TYR A 3 10.03 23.31 7.95
N ASP A 4 9.80 22.30 7.11
CA ASP A 4 10.63 22.05 5.93
C ASP A 4 10.41 23.12 4.86
N LYS A 5 11.53 23.62 4.32
CA LYS A 5 11.51 24.64 3.27
C LYS A 5 10.78 24.12 2.01
N GLY A 6 9.83 24.92 1.53
CA GLY A 6 9.01 24.56 0.39
C GLY A 6 7.79 23.69 0.74
N CYS A 7 7.59 23.36 2.03
CA CYS A 7 6.39 22.71 2.53
C CYS A 7 5.49 23.72 3.23
N HIS A 8 4.95 23.39 4.44
CA HIS A 8 4.01 24.29 5.13
C HIS A 8 4.68 25.48 5.82
N GLU A 9 5.91 25.36 6.24
CA GLU A 9 6.74 26.42 6.85
C GLU A 9 6.05 27.19 8.00
N VAL A 10 5.21 26.50 8.80
CA VAL A 10 4.46 27.08 9.92
C VAL A 10 5.24 27.10 11.23
N SER A 11 6.39 26.46 11.25
CA SER A 11 7.33 26.42 12.39
C SER A 11 8.74 26.65 11.85
N LYS A 12 9.60 27.26 12.69
CA LYS A 12 10.98 27.59 12.29
C LYS A 12 11.92 26.38 12.23
N ASP A 13 11.65 25.39 13.09
CA ASP A 13 12.47 24.18 13.20
C ASP A 13 11.69 22.99 13.79
N ALA A 14 12.34 21.82 13.83
CA ALA A 14 11.74 20.59 14.36
C ALA A 14 11.34 20.69 15.83
N ALA A 15 12.04 21.47 16.66
CA ALA A 15 11.71 21.60 18.09
C ALA A 15 10.39 22.34 18.28
N GLU A 16 10.22 23.48 17.63
CA GLU A 16 8.98 24.25 17.66
C GLU A 16 7.81 23.49 17.03
N ALA A 17 8.05 22.82 15.89
CA ALA A 17 7.05 21.99 15.22
C ALA A 17 6.56 20.87 16.15
N SER A 18 7.48 20.17 16.83
CA SER A 18 7.16 19.09 17.75
C SER A 18 6.39 19.57 18.97
N ALA A 19 6.81 20.68 19.59
CA ALA A 19 6.11 21.28 20.72
C ALA A 19 4.67 21.69 20.34
N THR A 20 4.50 22.28 19.16
CA THR A 20 3.19 22.68 18.64
C THR A 20 2.30 21.48 18.39
N ALA A 21 2.83 20.42 17.78
CA ALA A 21 2.09 19.20 17.48
C ALA A 21 1.62 18.49 18.76
N VAL A 22 2.48 18.36 19.77
CA VAL A 22 2.10 17.77 21.08
C VAL A 22 1.00 18.58 21.75
N ARG A 23 1.10 19.91 21.78
CA ARG A 23 0.04 20.78 22.34
C ARG A 23 -1.27 20.69 21.60
N ALA A 24 -1.20 20.45 20.27
CA ALA A 24 -2.38 20.22 19.44
C ALA A 24 -3.00 18.81 19.65
N GLY A 25 -2.36 17.92 20.40
CA GLY A 25 -2.88 16.61 20.76
C GLY A 25 -2.31 15.45 19.95
N THR A 26 -1.22 15.65 19.22
CA THR A 26 -0.50 14.56 18.54
C THR A 26 0.36 13.81 19.57
N ASP A 27 -0.14 12.67 20.04
CA ASP A 27 0.52 11.91 21.09
C ASP A 27 1.67 11.04 20.57
N LEU A 28 1.61 10.62 19.32
CA LEU A 28 2.60 9.78 18.64
C LEU A 28 2.87 10.30 17.24
N GLU A 29 4.13 10.32 16.82
CA GLU A 29 4.57 10.69 15.49
C GLU A 29 5.14 9.49 14.76
N CYS A 30 4.75 9.32 13.49
CA CYS A 30 5.35 8.37 12.54
C CYS A 30 6.41 9.05 11.67
N GLY A 31 7.38 9.71 12.30
CA GLY A 31 8.42 10.46 11.62
C GLY A 31 9.69 10.56 12.47
N SER A 32 10.36 11.68 12.37
CA SER A 32 11.62 11.92 13.09
C SER A 32 11.66 13.26 13.86
N ALA A 33 10.63 14.11 13.74
CA ALA A 33 10.64 15.43 14.31
C ALA A 33 10.62 15.40 15.86
N TYR A 34 9.93 14.42 16.47
CA TYR A 34 9.85 14.28 17.93
C TYR A 34 11.20 13.95 18.59
N LYS A 35 12.23 13.59 17.84
CA LYS A 35 13.61 13.53 18.33
C LYS A 35 14.11 14.89 18.82
N ALA A 36 13.48 15.99 18.38
CA ALA A 36 13.80 17.35 18.81
C ALA A 36 13.05 17.80 20.09
N LEU A 37 12.14 17.00 20.65
CA LEU A 37 11.41 17.34 21.90
C LEU A 37 12.33 17.64 23.09
N PRO A 38 13.46 16.94 23.31
CA PRO A 38 14.40 17.32 24.38
C PRO A 38 14.96 18.74 24.21
N GLU A 39 15.16 19.17 22.98
CA GLU A 39 15.61 20.54 22.70
C GLU A 39 14.48 21.56 22.94
N ALA A 40 13.26 21.23 22.53
CA ALA A 40 12.08 22.05 22.79
C ALA A 40 11.86 22.28 24.30
N VAL A 41 12.08 21.23 25.13
CA VAL A 41 12.01 21.37 26.59
C VAL A 41 13.12 22.31 27.12
N LYS A 42 14.36 22.15 26.66
CA LYS A 42 15.49 23.05 27.04
C LYS A 42 15.22 24.51 26.70
N ARG A 43 14.56 24.75 25.55
CA ARG A 43 14.17 26.10 25.12
C ARG A 43 12.93 26.64 25.85
N GLY A 44 12.26 25.83 26.66
CA GLY A 44 11.00 26.21 27.30
C GLY A 44 9.80 26.29 26.36
N GLU A 45 9.92 25.74 25.16
CA GLU A 45 8.85 25.69 24.15
C GLU A 45 7.77 24.66 24.53
N ILE A 46 8.08 23.67 25.33
CA ILE A 46 7.16 22.71 25.94
C ILE A 46 7.71 22.27 27.31
N THR A 47 6.83 21.83 28.19
CA THR A 47 7.21 21.30 29.51
C THR A 47 7.12 19.79 29.55
N GLU A 48 7.92 19.13 30.41
CA GLU A 48 7.80 17.69 30.65
C GLU A 48 6.38 17.30 31.09
N LYS A 49 5.71 18.14 31.90
CA LYS A 49 4.33 17.92 32.34
C LYS A 49 3.32 17.86 31.16
N GLU A 50 3.58 18.62 30.09
CA GLU A 50 2.77 18.56 28.87
C GLU A 50 3.06 17.26 28.12
N LEU A 51 4.33 16.83 28.03
CA LEU A 51 4.72 15.56 27.43
C LEU A 51 4.15 14.36 28.19
N ASP A 52 4.11 14.40 29.51
CA ASP A 52 3.55 13.34 30.36
C ASP A 52 2.10 13.00 30.01
N LYS A 53 1.32 13.97 29.54
CA LYS A 53 -0.06 13.72 29.14
C LYS A 53 -0.13 12.79 27.93
N SER A 54 0.72 13.01 26.93
CA SER A 54 0.81 12.16 25.73
C SER A 54 1.45 10.80 26.09
N LEU A 55 2.55 10.83 26.85
CA LEU A 55 3.22 9.62 27.32
C LEU A 55 2.27 8.71 28.10
N LYS A 56 1.45 9.27 28.99
CA LYS A 56 0.45 8.49 29.75
C LYS A 56 -0.49 7.71 28.84
N LYS A 57 -0.99 8.32 27.76
CA LYS A 57 -1.86 7.64 26.79
C LYS A 57 -1.15 6.48 26.11
N LEU A 58 0.11 6.68 25.69
CA LEU A 58 0.91 5.64 25.03
C LEU A 58 1.19 4.48 25.99
N ILE A 59 1.57 4.76 27.24
CA ILE A 59 1.82 3.72 28.24
C ILE A 59 0.53 2.99 28.62
N MET A 60 -0.59 3.69 28.74
CA MET A 60 -1.89 3.06 28.99
C MET A 60 -2.28 2.08 27.88
N ALA A 61 -2.13 2.49 26.61
CA ALA A 61 -2.39 1.59 25.48
C ALA A 61 -1.48 0.34 25.52
N ARG A 62 -0.21 0.49 25.86
CA ARG A 62 0.72 -0.63 26.00
C ARG A 62 0.36 -1.57 27.16
N ILE A 63 -0.12 -0.99 28.28
CA ILE A 63 -0.62 -1.78 29.42
C ILE A 63 -1.86 -2.58 28.99
N GLU A 64 -2.80 -1.95 28.31
CA GLU A 64 -4.02 -2.60 27.81
C GLU A 64 -3.71 -3.71 26.77
N LEU A 65 -2.63 -3.57 25.99
CA LEU A 65 -2.13 -4.57 25.08
C LEU A 65 -1.36 -5.73 25.77
N GLY A 66 -1.02 -5.57 27.06
CA GLY A 66 -0.26 -6.56 27.81
C GLY A 66 1.25 -6.51 27.56
N ASP A 67 1.80 -5.41 27.04
CA ASP A 67 3.23 -5.29 26.73
C ASP A 67 4.15 -5.47 27.96
N PHE A 68 3.61 -5.30 29.16
CA PHE A 68 4.33 -5.43 30.43
C PHE A 68 3.98 -6.73 31.18
N ASP A 69 3.07 -7.53 30.64
CA ASP A 69 2.64 -8.80 31.21
C ASP A 69 3.47 -9.97 30.68
N ASN A 70 3.41 -11.10 31.40
CA ASN A 70 3.98 -12.33 30.88
C ASN A 70 3.19 -12.81 29.67
N ASP A 71 3.86 -13.21 28.59
CA ASP A 71 3.23 -13.70 27.34
C ASP A 71 2.15 -14.76 27.58
N SER A 72 2.29 -15.59 28.62
CA SER A 72 1.30 -16.60 28.96
C SER A 72 -0.05 -16.03 29.40
N LEU A 73 -0.09 -14.77 29.83
CA LEU A 73 -1.29 -14.06 30.26
C LEU A 73 -1.95 -13.28 29.14
N VAL A 74 -1.24 -13.08 28.04
CA VAL A 74 -1.69 -12.26 26.89
C VAL A 74 -2.28 -13.18 25.80
N GLU A 75 -3.55 -13.02 25.49
CA GLU A 75 -4.29 -13.92 24.60
C GLU A 75 -3.71 -13.97 23.19
N TRP A 76 -3.41 -12.82 22.60
CA TRP A 76 -2.94 -12.71 21.21
C TRP A 76 -1.51 -13.21 20.98
N THR A 77 -0.66 -13.28 22.01
CA THR A 77 0.68 -13.88 21.88
C THR A 77 0.62 -15.39 21.57
N ARG A 78 -0.52 -16.04 21.83
CA ARG A 78 -0.77 -17.45 21.53
C ARG A 78 -1.16 -17.69 20.07
N ILE A 79 -1.43 -16.63 19.29
CA ILE A 79 -1.77 -16.77 17.88
C ILE A 79 -0.50 -17.19 17.10
N PRO A 80 -0.45 -18.39 16.53
CA PRO A 80 0.75 -18.85 15.85
C PRO A 80 0.94 -18.11 14.50
N SER A 81 2.18 -17.92 14.09
CA SER A 81 2.52 -17.28 12.81
C SER A 81 1.93 -18.02 11.60
N SER A 82 1.61 -19.31 11.72
CA SER A 82 0.93 -20.10 10.68
C SER A 82 -0.47 -19.59 10.31
N VAL A 83 -1.07 -18.74 11.16
CA VAL A 83 -2.35 -18.08 10.85
C VAL A 83 -2.17 -16.99 9.77
N VAL A 84 -0.99 -16.36 9.71
CA VAL A 84 -0.70 -15.33 8.71
C VAL A 84 -0.74 -15.94 7.32
N ALA A 85 -1.53 -15.34 6.43
CA ALA A 85 -1.72 -15.79 5.05
C ALA A 85 -2.16 -17.29 4.92
N CYS A 86 -2.82 -17.83 5.94
CA CYS A 86 -3.37 -19.17 5.88
C CYS A 86 -4.45 -19.30 4.77
N LYS A 87 -4.83 -20.52 4.41
CA LYS A 87 -5.80 -20.78 3.34
C LYS A 87 -7.11 -19.99 3.52
N LYS A 88 -7.61 -19.91 4.77
CA LYS A 88 -8.82 -19.14 5.09
C LYS A 88 -8.65 -17.65 4.79
N HIS A 89 -7.52 -17.05 5.18
CA HIS A 89 -7.24 -15.63 4.93
C HIS A 89 -7.05 -15.35 3.44
N LYS A 90 -6.37 -16.23 2.70
CA LYS A 90 -6.26 -16.11 1.22
C LYS A 90 -7.61 -16.19 0.53
N GLN A 91 -8.49 -17.09 0.97
CA GLN A 91 -9.84 -17.18 0.42
C GLN A 91 -10.64 -15.91 0.74
N MET A 92 -10.57 -15.40 1.97
CA MET A 92 -11.24 -14.16 2.36
C MET A 92 -10.75 -12.96 1.52
N ALA A 93 -9.45 -12.84 1.29
CA ALA A 93 -8.88 -11.80 0.43
C ALA A 93 -9.42 -11.90 -1.02
N LEU A 94 -9.50 -13.10 -1.57
CA LEU A 94 -10.08 -13.33 -2.89
C LEU A 94 -11.56 -12.95 -2.96
N ASP A 95 -12.33 -13.32 -1.95
CA ASP A 95 -13.76 -13.01 -1.89
C ASP A 95 -13.99 -11.50 -1.74
N MET A 96 -13.17 -10.81 -0.95
CA MET A 96 -13.20 -9.35 -0.83
C MET A 96 -12.83 -8.67 -2.17
N ALA A 97 -11.81 -9.14 -2.88
CA ALA A 97 -11.46 -8.63 -4.19
C ALA A 97 -12.59 -8.80 -5.20
N ARG A 98 -13.23 -9.97 -5.23
CA ARG A 98 -14.39 -10.23 -6.10
C ARG A 98 -15.57 -9.30 -5.80
N GLN A 99 -15.85 -9.02 -4.54
CA GLN A 99 -16.92 -8.12 -4.13
C GLN A 99 -16.58 -6.64 -4.35
N GLY A 100 -15.31 -6.28 -4.26
CA GLY A 100 -14.83 -4.91 -4.48
C GLY A 100 -14.63 -4.53 -5.95
N THR A 101 -14.56 -5.50 -6.85
CA THR A 101 -14.38 -5.22 -8.27
C THR A 101 -15.70 -4.74 -8.89
N VAL A 102 -15.67 -3.58 -9.56
CA VAL A 102 -16.84 -2.95 -10.16
C VAL A 102 -16.78 -3.04 -11.68
N LEU A 103 -17.80 -3.65 -12.28
CA LEU A 103 -18.00 -3.66 -13.73
C LEU A 103 -18.64 -2.34 -14.18
N LEU A 104 -17.81 -1.39 -14.64
CA LEU A 104 -18.29 -0.07 -15.05
C LEU A 104 -19.06 -0.09 -16.38
N LYS A 105 -18.68 -0.97 -17.28
CA LYS A 105 -19.32 -1.11 -18.60
C LYS A 105 -19.10 -2.51 -19.17
N ASN A 106 -20.14 -3.09 -19.74
CA ASN A 106 -20.05 -4.29 -20.54
C ASN A 106 -21.08 -4.23 -21.68
N ASN A 107 -20.63 -4.36 -22.89
CA ASN A 107 -21.46 -4.41 -24.09
C ASN A 107 -21.59 -5.84 -24.67
N GLY A 108 -21.42 -6.85 -23.83
CA GLY A 108 -21.51 -8.25 -24.20
C GLY A 108 -20.13 -8.91 -24.46
N LEU A 109 -19.01 -8.18 -24.26
CA LEU A 109 -17.68 -8.75 -24.36
C LEU A 109 -17.34 -9.69 -23.19
N LEU A 110 -17.82 -9.38 -21.99
CA LEU A 110 -17.59 -10.20 -20.80
C LEU A 110 -18.78 -11.13 -20.54
N PRO A 111 -18.56 -12.38 -20.14
CA PRO A 111 -17.23 -13.01 -19.91
C PRO A 111 -16.49 -13.24 -21.24
N LEU A 112 -15.14 -13.17 -21.17
CA LEU A 112 -14.31 -13.40 -22.36
C LEU A 112 -14.47 -14.82 -22.88
N ASP A 113 -14.43 -14.95 -24.21
CA ASP A 113 -14.38 -16.28 -24.83
C ASP A 113 -13.05 -16.97 -24.46
N LYS A 114 -13.15 -18.20 -23.96
CA LYS A 114 -11.99 -19.00 -23.53
C LYS A 114 -11.09 -19.43 -24.70
N ASP A 115 -11.60 -19.43 -25.94
CA ASP A 115 -10.85 -19.80 -27.13
C ASP A 115 -10.28 -18.60 -27.88
N ALA A 116 -10.54 -17.36 -27.38
CA ALA A 116 -10.04 -16.11 -27.95
C ALA A 116 -8.53 -15.97 -27.80
N LYS A 117 -7.86 -15.40 -28.80
CA LYS A 117 -6.45 -15.00 -28.73
C LYS A 117 -6.33 -13.71 -27.94
N ILE A 118 -5.82 -13.82 -26.72
CA ILE A 118 -5.70 -12.68 -25.80
C ILE A 118 -4.29 -12.11 -25.82
N VAL A 119 -4.19 -10.79 -25.91
CA VAL A 119 -2.99 -10.02 -25.59
C VAL A 119 -3.26 -9.20 -24.32
N VAL A 120 -2.45 -9.39 -23.30
CA VAL A 120 -2.48 -8.59 -22.07
C VAL A 120 -1.43 -7.51 -22.20
N MET A 121 -1.80 -6.26 -21.97
CA MET A 121 -0.87 -5.15 -22.09
C MET A 121 -1.09 -4.10 -20.98
N GLY A 122 -0.15 -3.20 -20.87
CA GLY A 122 -0.16 -2.11 -19.88
C GLY A 122 0.88 -2.28 -18.79
N PRO A 123 1.22 -1.17 -18.12
CA PRO A 123 2.29 -1.13 -17.13
C PRO A 123 1.98 -2.00 -15.90
N ASN A 124 0.71 -2.14 -15.53
CA ASN A 124 0.28 -2.89 -14.35
C ASN A 124 -0.01 -4.37 -14.62
N ALA A 125 0.07 -4.81 -15.89
CA ALA A 125 -0.32 -6.17 -16.25
C ALA A 125 0.56 -7.25 -15.62
N ASN A 126 1.86 -7.01 -15.54
CA ASN A 126 2.86 -7.93 -14.98
C ASN A 126 3.75 -7.21 -13.96
N ASP A 127 3.15 -6.48 -13.05
CA ASP A 127 3.82 -5.75 -11.99
C ASP A 127 3.37 -6.29 -10.63
N ALA A 128 4.25 -7.04 -9.97
CA ALA A 128 3.96 -7.63 -8.67
C ALA A 128 3.92 -6.57 -7.55
N GLU A 129 4.76 -5.53 -7.63
CA GLU A 129 4.85 -4.49 -6.60
C GLU A 129 3.59 -3.62 -6.60
N MET A 130 3.02 -3.35 -7.77
CA MET A 130 1.75 -2.62 -7.89
C MET A 130 0.62 -3.32 -7.12
N MET A 131 0.62 -4.65 -7.05
CA MET A 131 -0.41 -5.42 -6.34
C MET A 131 -0.34 -5.28 -4.82
N TRP A 132 0.78 -4.78 -4.27
CA TRP A 132 0.95 -4.65 -2.82
C TRP A 132 0.35 -3.34 -2.29
N GLY A 133 0.29 -2.30 -3.12
CA GLY A 133 -0.12 -0.97 -2.70
C GLY A 133 0.90 -0.31 -1.79
N ASN A 134 0.42 0.60 -0.95
CA ASN A 134 1.23 1.26 0.07
C ASN A 134 1.03 0.58 1.45
N TYR A 135 1.98 0.72 2.35
CA TYR A 135 1.95 0.11 3.70
C TYR A 135 1.78 -1.42 3.67
N ASN A 136 2.43 -2.07 2.73
CA ASN A 136 2.38 -3.52 2.59
C ASN A 136 3.39 -4.23 3.51
N GLY A 137 3.10 -5.50 3.81
CA GLY A 137 4.12 -6.45 4.24
C GLY A 137 4.82 -7.08 3.04
N THR A 138 5.78 -7.96 3.28
CA THR A 138 6.43 -8.74 2.22
C THR A 138 5.66 -10.05 2.02
N PRO A 139 4.88 -10.21 0.94
CA PRO A 139 4.15 -11.43 0.67
C PRO A 139 5.11 -12.54 0.22
N THR A 140 4.78 -13.79 0.54
CA THR A 140 5.54 -14.96 0.09
C THR A 140 5.36 -15.28 -1.38
N ALA A 141 4.25 -14.82 -1.96
CA ALA A 141 3.92 -14.95 -3.38
C ALA A 141 2.92 -13.86 -3.75
N THR A 142 3.05 -13.31 -4.94
CA THR A 142 2.12 -12.33 -5.51
C THR A 142 1.68 -12.83 -6.86
N MET A 143 0.38 -12.78 -7.11
CA MET A 143 -0.21 -13.10 -8.41
C MET A 143 -0.46 -11.79 -9.16
N THR A 144 0.16 -11.61 -10.30
CA THR A 144 -0.08 -10.46 -11.18
C THR A 144 -1.40 -10.63 -11.95
N ILE A 145 -1.85 -9.57 -12.62
CA ILE A 145 -3.01 -9.65 -13.51
C ILE A 145 -2.74 -10.66 -14.65
N LEU A 146 -1.53 -10.64 -15.18
CA LEU A 146 -1.10 -11.60 -16.23
C LEU A 146 -1.15 -13.03 -15.72
N ASP A 147 -0.61 -13.30 -14.51
CA ASP A 147 -0.67 -14.64 -13.90
C ASP A 147 -2.12 -15.10 -13.71
N GLY A 148 -3.00 -14.19 -13.26
CA GLY A 148 -4.43 -14.47 -13.13
C GLY A 148 -5.08 -14.86 -14.46
N ILE A 149 -4.73 -14.18 -15.55
CA ILE A 149 -5.21 -14.52 -16.91
C ILE A 149 -4.63 -15.84 -17.38
N HIS A 150 -3.35 -16.08 -17.17
CA HIS A 150 -2.69 -17.34 -17.55
C HIS A 150 -3.29 -18.57 -16.88
N ASN A 151 -3.91 -18.45 -15.71
CA ASN A 151 -4.65 -19.56 -15.08
C ASN A 151 -5.86 -20.04 -15.91
N TYR A 152 -6.39 -19.20 -16.80
CA TYR A 152 -7.54 -19.51 -17.67
C TYR A 152 -7.14 -19.57 -19.14
N GLN A 153 -6.15 -18.81 -19.54
CA GLN A 153 -5.64 -18.65 -20.90
C GLN A 153 -4.11 -18.68 -20.90
N PRO A 154 -3.48 -19.88 -20.81
CA PRO A 154 -2.02 -20.01 -20.75
C PRO A 154 -1.29 -19.42 -21.94
N GLU A 155 -1.93 -19.37 -23.11
CA GLU A 155 -1.38 -18.85 -24.36
C GLU A 155 -1.52 -17.33 -24.52
N ALA A 156 -2.11 -16.63 -23.53
CA ALA A 156 -2.22 -15.17 -23.56
C ALA A 156 -0.84 -14.52 -23.63
N ARG A 157 -0.64 -13.66 -24.63
CA ARG A 157 0.65 -12.97 -24.83
C ARG A 157 0.69 -11.71 -23.99
N PHE A 158 1.88 -11.31 -23.56
CA PHE A 158 2.09 -10.08 -22.81
C PHE A 158 2.94 -9.09 -23.60
N ILE A 159 2.55 -7.82 -23.53
CA ILE A 159 3.33 -6.68 -24.02
C ILE A 159 3.15 -5.50 -23.08
N ARG A 160 4.23 -4.91 -22.59
CA ARG A 160 4.11 -3.76 -21.66
C ARG A 160 3.40 -2.57 -22.31
N GLY A 161 3.74 -2.23 -23.54
CA GLY A 161 3.12 -1.16 -24.34
C GLY A 161 3.50 0.25 -23.92
N CYS A 162 3.31 0.62 -22.66
CA CYS A 162 3.61 1.96 -22.13
C CYS A 162 4.08 1.93 -20.66
N GLY A 163 4.62 3.03 -20.19
CA GLY A 163 4.92 3.29 -18.77
C GLY A 163 3.70 3.80 -18.00
N HIS A 164 3.86 4.05 -16.67
CA HIS A 164 2.79 4.54 -15.81
C HIS A 164 2.46 6.01 -16.08
N THR A 165 3.46 6.88 -16.14
CA THR A 165 3.27 8.34 -16.19
C THR A 165 3.99 9.04 -17.32
N ARG A 166 4.98 8.43 -17.96
CA ARG A 166 5.81 9.02 -19.01
C ARG A 166 6.02 8.06 -20.17
N ASN A 167 6.24 8.62 -21.36
CA ASN A 167 6.47 7.87 -22.58
C ASN A 167 7.88 7.23 -22.68
N SER A 168 8.78 7.43 -21.70
CA SER A 168 10.16 6.93 -21.74
C SER A 168 10.25 5.41 -21.91
N ASP A 169 9.27 4.67 -21.39
CA ASP A 169 9.24 3.21 -21.44
C ASP A 169 8.17 2.69 -22.42
N SER A 170 7.63 3.57 -23.26
CA SER A 170 6.61 3.19 -24.23
C SER A 170 7.23 2.59 -25.47
N LEU A 171 6.61 1.52 -25.97
CA LEU A 171 6.92 1.01 -27.30
C LEU A 171 6.44 1.99 -28.38
N ARG A 172 7.00 1.89 -29.58
CA ARG A 172 6.49 2.64 -30.73
C ARG A 172 5.06 2.14 -31.02
N VAL A 173 4.19 3.03 -31.45
CA VAL A 173 2.80 2.69 -31.81
C VAL A 173 2.75 1.59 -32.87
N SER A 174 3.68 1.61 -33.84
CA SER A 174 3.81 0.58 -34.86
C SER A 174 4.06 -0.82 -34.27
N ASP A 175 4.91 -0.90 -33.24
CA ASP A 175 5.27 -2.17 -32.59
C ASP A 175 4.10 -2.71 -31.77
N ILE A 176 3.32 -1.82 -31.14
CA ILE A 176 2.09 -2.18 -30.43
C ILE A 176 1.05 -2.72 -31.42
N ILE A 177 0.80 -2.01 -32.51
CA ILE A 177 -0.16 -2.43 -33.56
C ILE A 177 0.26 -3.80 -34.12
N TYR A 178 1.56 -3.97 -34.38
CA TYR A 178 2.07 -5.25 -34.88
C TYR A 178 1.84 -6.38 -33.87
N ALA A 179 2.07 -6.15 -32.59
CA ALA A 179 1.95 -7.16 -31.54
C ALA A 179 0.50 -7.58 -31.26
N VAL A 180 -0.49 -6.70 -31.52
CA VAL A 180 -1.91 -6.99 -31.27
C VAL A 180 -2.72 -7.31 -32.52
N ARG A 181 -2.11 -7.27 -33.70
CA ARG A 181 -2.80 -7.36 -35.00
C ARG A 181 -3.62 -8.64 -35.21
N ASP A 182 -3.23 -9.74 -34.57
CA ASP A 182 -3.83 -11.07 -34.67
C ASP A 182 -4.55 -11.49 -33.36
N ALA A 183 -4.73 -10.55 -32.45
CA ALA A 183 -5.48 -10.75 -31.22
C ALA A 183 -6.98 -10.54 -31.45
N ASP A 184 -7.80 -11.42 -30.88
CA ASP A 184 -9.25 -11.24 -30.83
C ASP A 184 -9.63 -10.25 -29.73
N ILE A 185 -8.85 -10.26 -28.62
CA ILE A 185 -9.10 -9.45 -27.43
C ILE A 185 -7.78 -8.85 -26.90
N VAL A 186 -7.84 -7.58 -26.53
CA VAL A 186 -6.77 -6.91 -25.81
C VAL A 186 -7.26 -6.55 -24.41
N VAL A 187 -6.56 -7.03 -23.38
CA VAL A 187 -6.78 -6.66 -21.98
C VAL A 187 -5.74 -5.63 -21.60
N PHE A 188 -6.16 -4.39 -21.37
CA PHE A 188 -5.26 -3.32 -20.95
C PHE A 188 -5.33 -3.11 -19.43
N ALA A 189 -4.22 -3.35 -18.74
CA ALA A 189 -4.06 -3.11 -17.30
C ALA A 189 -3.28 -1.80 -17.07
N GLY A 190 -4.01 -0.72 -16.92
CA GLY A 190 -3.48 0.61 -16.67
C GLY A 190 -3.85 1.11 -15.27
N GLY A 191 -3.18 2.18 -14.86
CA GLY A 191 -3.39 2.87 -13.59
C GLY A 191 -2.13 3.64 -13.20
N ILE A 192 -2.24 4.48 -12.18
CA ILE A 192 -1.17 5.30 -11.59
C ILE A 192 -1.03 4.99 -10.12
#